data_71c4cc32698557e89165ad1dc01cdd44
#
_entry.id   71c4cc32698557e89165ad1dc01cdd44
#
_cell.length_a   1.000
_cell.length_b   1.000
_cell.length_c   1.000
_cell.angle_alpha   90.00
_cell.angle_beta   90.00
_cell.angle_gamma   90.00
#
_symmetry.space_group_name_H-M   'P 1'
#
loop_
_entity.id
_entity.type
_entity.pdbx_description
1 polymer ?
#
loop_
_entity_poly.entity_id
_entity_poly.type
_entity_poly.pdbx_seq_one_letter_code
_entity_poly.pdbx_strand_id
1 'polypeptide(L)'
;MEDTKNFIEAFVEADLAPGGRFAGQTVHTRFPPEPNGSLHIGHCKALCIDFGTAEKFGGICNLRMDDTNPSKEDNEFVEAIQEDIHWLGFDWGDRFFFGSDYFEKDYEYAVELIKKGLAYVCELTPEQFREYRGDVNTPAVSPWRDRPIEENLDLFARMRAGEFPEGKYTLRAKIDLASGNFNMRDPVLYRIRYIEHHRQGTKWCIFPMYDFAHPIQDALEGITHSLCSLEYEDHRPLYDWVVNNVSVPCKPRQIEFSRLGINYTVMSKRKLRRLVEEGYVSGWDDPRMPTLCGLRRRGYTPASIRNFCERIGVSKVASTVDYSFLEHCLREDLNLHAQRAMAVLHPVKLRITNYPEGQSETFAVENNPEDENAGTRDVTFSNELWIEADDFMEEPPKKYNRLYPGNEVRIKGAYIVRCTGCVKDADGNVTEVLCEYDPETRGGNTPDGRKVRGTIHWVDAHNCADAEVRLYDNLFADADPEGDGKDYLECLNPDSLSVLTGCKVERMLAGAEAPAAFQFLRLGYFAVDNKDSAPEHLVFNRAVALKDSFKKA
;
A
#
# COMPACT_ATOMS: atom_id res chain seq x y z
N MET A 1 -20.56 18.67 9.64
CA MET A 1 -19.24 19.32 9.69
C MET A 1 -19.01 19.88 8.31
N GLU A 2 -18.71 21.19 8.17
CA GLU A 2 -18.26 21.72 6.89
C GLU A 2 -17.01 20.95 6.47
N ASP A 3 -17.03 20.42 5.27
CA ASP A 3 -15.95 19.69 4.65
C ASP A 3 -14.76 20.67 4.52
N THR A 4 -13.78 20.57 5.39
CA THR A 4 -12.62 21.46 5.38
C THR A 4 -11.78 21.18 4.15
N LYS A 5 -11.89 22.06 3.16
CA LYS A 5 -11.15 21.95 1.90
C LYS A 5 -9.66 21.95 2.13
N ASN A 6 -8.96 21.04 1.47
CA ASN A 6 -7.51 21.07 1.44
C ASN A 6 -7.00 22.16 0.46
N PHE A 7 -5.70 22.47 0.52
CA PHE A 7 -5.14 23.56 -0.29
C PHE A 7 -5.15 23.28 -1.81
N ILE A 8 -5.09 22.00 -2.25
CA ILE A 8 -5.21 21.64 -3.67
C ILE A 8 -6.60 21.96 -4.17
N GLU A 9 -7.62 21.58 -3.42
CA GLU A 9 -9.02 21.88 -3.73
C GLU A 9 -9.28 23.39 -3.83
N ALA A 10 -8.66 24.16 -2.91
CA ALA A 10 -8.77 25.63 -2.95
C ALA A 10 -8.12 26.20 -4.23
N PHE A 11 -6.98 25.65 -4.69
CA PHE A 11 -6.38 26.07 -5.98
C PHE A 11 -7.24 25.68 -7.17
N VAL A 12 -7.77 24.45 -7.18
CA VAL A 12 -8.64 23.99 -8.27
C VAL A 12 -9.89 24.86 -8.38
N GLU A 13 -10.54 25.18 -7.27
CA GLU A 13 -11.70 26.09 -7.26
C GLU A 13 -11.37 27.48 -7.79
N ALA A 14 -10.24 28.05 -7.36
CA ALA A 14 -9.80 29.35 -7.84
C ALA A 14 -9.51 29.34 -9.35
N ASP A 15 -8.94 28.26 -9.86
CA ASP A 15 -8.63 28.11 -11.29
C ASP A 15 -9.86 27.89 -12.15
N LEU A 16 -10.92 27.26 -11.61
CA LEU A 16 -12.19 27.05 -12.31
C LEU A 16 -13.14 28.23 -12.21
N ALA A 17 -12.94 29.14 -11.27
CA ALA A 17 -13.80 30.33 -11.08
C ALA A 17 -13.80 31.25 -12.34
N PRO A 18 -14.84 32.08 -12.54
CA PRO A 18 -14.87 33.03 -13.63
C PRO A 18 -13.60 33.91 -13.64
N GLY A 19 -12.86 33.88 -14.76
CA GLY A 19 -11.59 34.58 -14.92
C GLY A 19 -10.38 33.82 -14.38
N GLY A 20 -10.58 32.64 -13.81
CA GLY A 20 -9.49 31.74 -13.41
C GLY A 20 -8.79 31.06 -14.60
N ARG A 21 -7.65 30.43 -14.34
CA ARG A 21 -6.78 29.84 -15.37
C ARG A 21 -7.49 28.78 -16.23
N PHE A 22 -8.42 28.03 -15.65
CA PHE A 22 -9.15 26.93 -16.29
C PHE A 22 -10.67 27.15 -16.25
N ALA A 23 -11.12 28.42 -16.23
CA ALA A 23 -12.52 28.75 -16.21
C ALA A 23 -13.30 28.04 -17.34
N GLY A 24 -14.36 27.31 -16.97
CA GLY A 24 -15.19 26.55 -17.92
C GLY A 24 -14.56 25.25 -18.46
N GLN A 25 -13.41 24.85 -17.98
CA GLN A 25 -12.79 23.57 -18.33
C GLN A 25 -13.12 22.49 -17.29
N THR A 26 -13.08 21.24 -17.73
CA THR A 26 -13.17 20.06 -16.86
C THR A 26 -11.82 19.83 -16.17
N VAL A 27 -11.84 19.54 -14.88
CA VAL A 27 -10.61 19.13 -14.16
C VAL A 27 -10.06 17.86 -14.77
N HIS A 28 -8.81 17.89 -15.13
CA HIS A 28 -8.11 16.77 -15.73
C HIS A 28 -6.77 16.57 -15.01
N THR A 29 -6.66 15.49 -14.28
CA THR A 29 -5.47 15.07 -13.56
C THR A 29 -4.86 13.83 -14.19
N ARG A 30 -3.74 13.36 -13.68
CA ARG A 30 -3.14 12.08 -14.09
C ARG A 30 -2.32 11.47 -12.95
N PHE A 31 -2.27 10.14 -12.91
CA PHE A 31 -1.34 9.39 -12.09
C PHE A 31 -0.26 8.77 -13.00
N PRO A 32 1.03 9.17 -12.87
CA PRO A 32 2.09 8.75 -13.77
C PRO A 32 3.11 7.82 -13.08
N PRO A 33 2.78 6.55 -12.78
CA PRO A 33 3.73 5.65 -12.12
C PRO A 33 4.83 5.19 -13.08
N GLU A 34 6.08 5.05 -12.58
CA GLU A 34 7.13 4.32 -13.29
C GLU A 34 6.87 2.81 -13.17
N PRO A 35 6.84 2.02 -14.27
CA PRO A 35 6.62 0.58 -14.24
C PRO A 35 7.91 -0.20 -13.86
N ASN A 36 8.46 0.09 -12.68
CA ASN A 36 9.73 -0.45 -12.19
C ASN A 36 9.63 -1.13 -10.82
N GLY A 37 8.43 -1.47 -10.38
CA GLY A 37 8.12 -2.13 -9.11
C GLY A 37 6.64 -2.01 -8.76
N SER A 38 6.18 -2.83 -7.82
CA SER A 38 4.81 -2.78 -7.31
C SER A 38 4.49 -1.46 -6.63
N LEU A 39 3.21 -1.05 -6.69
CA LEU A 39 2.74 0.10 -5.92
C LEU A 39 2.81 -0.20 -4.41
N HIS A 40 3.00 0.83 -3.62
CA HIS A 40 3.04 0.74 -2.15
C HIS A 40 2.12 1.81 -1.53
N ILE A 41 1.93 1.76 -0.22
CA ILE A 41 1.03 2.65 0.52
C ILE A 41 1.31 4.16 0.24
N GLY A 42 2.55 4.54 -0.05
CA GLY A 42 2.90 5.91 -0.45
C GLY A 42 2.25 6.34 -1.76
N HIS A 43 2.11 5.40 -2.72
CA HIS A 43 1.40 5.66 -3.98
C HIS A 43 -0.11 5.77 -3.78
N CYS A 44 -0.68 5.11 -2.75
CA CYS A 44 -2.11 5.23 -2.45
C CYS A 44 -2.50 6.67 -2.11
N LYS A 45 -1.64 7.39 -1.37
CA LYS A 45 -1.87 8.81 -1.09
C LYS A 45 -1.93 9.62 -2.38
N ALA A 46 -1.01 9.40 -3.32
CA ALA A 46 -1.01 10.08 -4.62
C ALA A 46 -2.24 9.71 -5.44
N LEU A 47 -2.60 8.42 -5.52
CA LEU A 47 -3.81 7.94 -6.19
C LEU A 47 -5.08 8.60 -5.64
N CYS A 48 -5.22 8.65 -4.31
CA CYS A 48 -6.36 9.31 -3.67
C CYS A 48 -6.39 10.83 -3.95
N ILE A 49 -5.24 11.47 -4.12
CA ILE A 49 -5.15 12.89 -4.47
C ILE A 49 -5.47 13.10 -5.95
N ASP A 50 -4.85 12.34 -6.86
CA ASP A 50 -5.01 12.52 -8.31
C ASP A 50 -6.42 12.15 -8.77
N PHE A 51 -6.88 10.93 -8.48
CA PHE A 51 -8.23 10.47 -8.82
C PHE A 51 -9.29 11.15 -7.97
N GLY A 52 -9.10 11.27 -6.65
CA GLY A 52 -10.07 11.88 -5.75
C GLY A 52 -10.30 13.37 -6.04
N THR A 53 -9.27 14.13 -6.44
CA THR A 53 -9.46 15.52 -6.88
C THR A 53 -10.29 15.56 -8.16
N ALA A 54 -10.01 14.72 -9.15
CA ALA A 54 -10.82 14.64 -10.36
C ALA A 54 -12.27 14.28 -10.04
N GLU A 55 -12.51 13.21 -9.27
CA GLU A 55 -13.85 12.78 -8.86
C GLU A 55 -14.63 13.90 -8.15
N LYS A 56 -13.99 14.58 -7.19
CA LYS A 56 -14.62 15.65 -6.39
C LYS A 56 -15.12 16.82 -7.25
N PHE A 57 -14.40 17.15 -8.32
CA PHE A 57 -14.75 18.25 -9.24
C PHE A 57 -15.47 17.77 -10.51
N GLY A 58 -15.95 16.53 -10.55
CA GLY A 58 -16.63 15.98 -11.73
C GLY A 58 -15.75 15.90 -12.97
N GLY A 59 -14.45 15.76 -12.76
CA GLY A 59 -13.41 15.69 -13.77
C GLY A 59 -12.98 14.27 -14.13
N ILE A 60 -11.83 14.15 -14.74
CA ILE A 60 -11.26 12.88 -15.20
C ILE A 60 -9.79 12.75 -14.78
N CYS A 61 -9.32 11.51 -14.62
CA CYS A 61 -7.92 11.23 -14.33
C CYS A 61 -7.37 10.21 -15.33
N ASN A 62 -6.18 10.49 -15.88
CA ASN A 62 -5.47 9.56 -16.76
C ASN A 62 -4.55 8.64 -15.95
N LEU A 63 -4.34 7.43 -16.45
CA LEU A 63 -3.20 6.59 -16.06
C LEU A 63 -2.15 6.66 -17.16
N ARG A 64 -0.97 7.21 -16.86
CA ARG A 64 0.15 7.26 -17.79
C ARG A 64 1.36 6.56 -17.20
N MET A 65 1.77 5.44 -17.78
CA MET A 65 3.04 4.81 -17.41
C MET A 65 4.19 5.73 -17.81
N ASP A 66 4.97 6.19 -16.82
CA ASP A 66 6.18 6.95 -17.09
C ASP A 66 7.33 5.98 -17.43
N ASP A 67 7.38 5.60 -18.69
CA ASP A 67 8.36 4.71 -19.28
C ASP A 67 9.39 5.48 -20.14
N THR A 68 9.72 6.71 -19.76
CA THR A 68 10.70 7.53 -20.46
C THR A 68 12.15 7.10 -20.22
N ASN A 69 12.43 6.36 -19.16
CA ASN A 69 13.75 5.86 -18.81
C ASN A 69 13.90 4.36 -19.11
N PRO A 70 14.48 3.96 -20.25
CA PRO A 70 14.47 2.57 -20.75
C PRO A 70 15.23 1.55 -19.87
N SER A 71 15.98 2.00 -18.86
CA SER A 71 16.86 1.12 -18.07
C SER A 71 16.21 0.44 -16.89
N LYS A 72 14.91 0.62 -16.66
CA LYS A 72 14.28 0.22 -15.38
C LYS A 72 12.91 -0.45 -15.50
N GLU A 73 12.41 -0.68 -16.70
CA GLU A 73 10.98 -0.93 -16.93
C GLU A 73 10.71 -2.39 -17.31
N ASP A 74 9.62 -2.94 -16.74
CA ASP A 74 9.18 -4.32 -16.98
C ASP A 74 7.66 -4.35 -17.18
N ASN A 75 7.22 -5.09 -18.21
CA ASN A 75 5.80 -5.25 -18.55
C ASN A 75 4.99 -5.91 -17.42
N GLU A 76 5.59 -6.76 -16.61
CA GLU A 76 4.94 -7.41 -15.48
C GLU A 76 4.40 -6.37 -14.47
N PHE A 77 5.16 -5.30 -14.23
CA PHE A 77 4.71 -4.23 -13.33
C PHE A 77 3.60 -3.36 -13.92
N VAL A 78 3.50 -3.25 -15.24
CA VAL A 78 2.41 -2.51 -15.89
C VAL A 78 1.06 -3.12 -15.55
N GLU A 79 0.93 -4.45 -15.65
CA GLU A 79 -0.30 -5.17 -15.32
C GLU A 79 -0.61 -5.11 -13.82
N ALA A 80 0.40 -5.34 -12.97
CA ALA A 80 0.25 -5.28 -11.52
C ALA A 80 -0.20 -3.88 -11.03
N ILE A 81 0.32 -2.81 -11.63
CA ILE A 81 -0.07 -1.43 -11.31
C ILE A 81 -1.56 -1.20 -11.65
N GLN A 82 -2.01 -1.64 -12.84
CA GLN A 82 -3.41 -1.51 -13.24
C GLN A 82 -4.33 -2.29 -12.31
N GLU A 83 -3.97 -3.52 -11.96
CA GLU A 83 -4.73 -4.34 -11.02
C GLU A 83 -4.85 -3.68 -9.64
N ASP A 84 -3.76 -3.13 -9.12
CA ASP A 84 -3.73 -2.46 -7.82
C ASP A 84 -4.61 -1.19 -7.80
N ILE A 85 -4.60 -0.39 -8.89
CA ILE A 85 -5.42 0.82 -9.00
C ILE A 85 -6.91 0.46 -9.07
N HIS A 86 -7.28 -0.54 -9.88
CA HIS A 86 -8.66 -1.04 -9.95
C HIS A 86 -9.11 -1.63 -8.60
N TRP A 87 -8.23 -2.38 -7.94
CA TRP A 87 -8.54 -2.91 -6.61
C TRP A 87 -8.85 -1.81 -5.59
N LEU A 88 -8.14 -0.67 -5.64
CA LEU A 88 -8.44 0.49 -4.81
C LEU A 88 -9.77 1.18 -5.16
N GLY A 89 -10.42 0.80 -6.27
CA GLY A 89 -11.69 1.34 -6.73
C GLY A 89 -11.55 2.56 -7.63
N PHE A 90 -10.38 2.79 -8.22
CA PHE A 90 -10.16 3.83 -9.22
C PHE A 90 -10.20 3.28 -10.62
N ASP A 91 -10.69 4.08 -11.58
CA ASP A 91 -10.80 3.72 -12.99
C ASP A 91 -10.42 4.92 -13.86
N TRP A 92 -9.60 4.65 -14.86
CA TRP A 92 -9.19 5.63 -15.86
C TRP A 92 -9.98 5.50 -17.17
N GLY A 93 -10.83 4.47 -17.32
CA GLY A 93 -11.56 4.16 -18.56
C GLY A 93 -10.61 3.83 -19.71
N ASP A 94 -10.76 4.54 -20.83
CA ASP A 94 -9.91 4.42 -22.03
C ASP A 94 -8.66 5.32 -22.02
N ARG A 95 -8.44 6.08 -20.93
CA ARG A 95 -7.35 7.05 -20.79
C ARG A 95 -6.08 6.43 -20.20
N PHE A 96 -5.59 5.39 -20.87
CA PHE A 96 -4.35 4.70 -20.55
C PHE A 96 -3.27 5.03 -21.56
N PHE A 97 -2.14 5.58 -21.10
CA PHE A 97 -1.07 6.11 -21.93
C PHE A 97 0.30 5.62 -21.46
N PHE A 98 1.28 5.73 -22.36
CA PHE A 98 2.69 5.54 -22.05
C PHE A 98 3.49 6.79 -22.45
N GLY A 99 4.44 7.19 -21.63
CA GLY A 99 5.32 8.30 -21.93
C GLY A 99 6.09 8.08 -23.25
N SER A 100 6.49 6.84 -23.53
CA SER A 100 7.19 6.47 -24.76
C SER A 100 6.38 6.66 -26.06
N ASP A 101 5.04 6.76 -25.97
CA ASP A 101 4.21 7.04 -27.14
C ASP A 101 4.39 8.49 -27.66
N TYR A 102 4.92 9.37 -26.81
CA TYR A 102 5.14 10.78 -27.13
C TYR A 102 6.57 11.09 -27.60
N PHE A 103 7.50 10.15 -27.68
CA PHE A 103 8.91 10.40 -28.04
C PHE A 103 9.11 11.17 -29.34
N GLU A 104 8.25 10.96 -30.35
CA GLU A 104 8.30 11.74 -31.58
C GLU A 104 7.90 13.19 -31.35
N LYS A 105 6.88 13.44 -30.53
CA LYS A 105 6.45 14.79 -30.17
C LYS A 105 7.47 15.50 -29.28
N ASP A 106 8.02 14.80 -28.31
CA ASP A 106 9.10 15.33 -27.48
C ASP A 106 10.29 15.76 -28.34
N TYR A 107 10.66 14.96 -29.35
CA TYR A 107 11.70 15.31 -30.31
C TYR A 107 11.34 16.55 -31.14
N GLU A 108 10.13 16.63 -31.68
CA GLU A 108 9.65 17.80 -32.44
C GLU A 108 9.73 19.09 -31.61
N TYR A 109 9.33 19.06 -30.34
CA TYR A 109 9.41 20.21 -29.45
C TYR A 109 10.85 20.55 -29.04
N ALA A 110 11.74 19.57 -28.93
CA ALA A 110 13.16 19.84 -28.75
C ALA A 110 13.77 20.56 -29.95
N VAL A 111 13.43 20.16 -31.19
CA VAL A 111 13.80 20.86 -32.44
C VAL A 111 13.22 22.28 -32.46
N GLU A 112 11.99 22.48 -31.99
CA GLU A 112 11.38 23.82 -31.86
C GLU A 112 12.22 24.73 -30.93
N LEU A 113 12.66 24.23 -29.77
CA LEU A 113 13.49 24.98 -28.84
C LEU A 113 14.84 25.35 -29.48
N ILE A 114 15.48 24.44 -30.23
CA ILE A 114 16.72 24.73 -30.94
C ILE A 114 16.49 25.87 -31.97
N LYS A 115 15.41 25.79 -32.76
CA LYS A 115 15.06 26.80 -33.75
C LYS A 115 14.81 28.19 -33.14
N LYS A 116 14.30 28.22 -31.90
CA LYS A 116 14.10 29.44 -31.12
C LYS A 116 15.40 29.95 -30.45
N GLY A 117 16.50 29.23 -30.55
CA GLY A 117 17.76 29.54 -29.87
C GLY A 117 17.69 29.31 -28.34
N LEU A 118 16.75 28.49 -27.89
CA LEU A 118 16.47 28.16 -26.48
C LEU A 118 17.03 26.79 -26.06
N ALA A 119 17.71 26.09 -26.97
CA ALA A 119 18.41 24.85 -26.66
C ALA A 119 19.68 24.74 -27.55
N TYR A 120 20.67 24.03 -27.02
CA TYR A 120 21.95 23.80 -27.72
C TYR A 120 22.53 22.42 -27.41
N VAL A 121 23.30 21.88 -28.34
CA VAL A 121 24.03 20.61 -28.17
C VAL A 121 25.34 20.89 -27.45
N CYS A 122 25.56 20.22 -26.33
CA CYS A 122 26.71 20.37 -25.46
C CYS A 122 27.60 19.12 -25.49
N GLU A 123 28.93 19.30 -25.46
CA GLU A 123 29.91 18.21 -25.49
C GLU A 123 30.54 17.92 -24.11
N LEU A 124 30.10 18.63 -23.07
CA LEU A 124 30.62 18.41 -21.73
C LEU A 124 30.22 17.02 -21.23
N THR A 125 31.22 16.25 -20.77
CA THR A 125 30.93 15.01 -20.03
C THR A 125 30.24 15.33 -18.69
N PRO A 126 29.61 14.35 -18.02
CA PRO A 126 29.01 14.56 -16.69
C PRO A 126 30.03 15.10 -15.67
N GLU A 127 31.29 14.68 -15.74
CA GLU A 127 32.39 15.14 -14.86
C GLU A 127 32.72 16.61 -15.15
N GLN A 128 32.99 16.93 -16.41
CA GLN A 128 33.26 18.31 -16.86
C GLN A 128 32.08 19.22 -16.54
N PHE A 129 30.84 18.73 -16.74
CA PHE A 129 29.66 19.54 -16.41
C PHE A 129 29.59 19.87 -14.93
N ARG A 130 29.95 18.94 -14.03
CA ARG A 130 30.02 19.24 -12.60
C ARG A 130 31.03 20.36 -12.28
N GLU A 131 32.16 20.37 -12.95
CA GLU A 131 33.14 21.44 -12.83
C GLU A 131 32.63 22.78 -13.43
N TYR A 132 31.99 22.72 -14.61
CA TYR A 132 31.42 23.89 -15.30
C TYR A 132 30.10 24.39 -14.67
N ARG A 133 29.42 23.57 -13.88
CA ARG A 133 28.15 23.97 -13.23
C ARG A 133 28.34 25.13 -12.26
N GLY A 134 29.55 25.30 -11.75
CA GLY A 134 29.88 26.31 -10.76
C GLY A 134 29.22 26.05 -9.39
N ASP A 135 29.30 27.02 -8.54
CA ASP A 135 28.57 27.08 -7.26
C ASP A 135 27.47 28.15 -7.33
N VAL A 136 26.81 28.41 -6.18
CA VAL A 136 25.71 29.39 -6.09
C VAL A 136 26.15 30.79 -6.53
N ASN A 137 27.43 31.13 -6.36
CA ASN A 137 27.97 32.47 -6.62
C ASN A 137 28.73 32.58 -7.96
N THR A 138 29.10 31.45 -8.56
CA THR A 138 29.97 31.43 -9.73
C THR A 138 29.28 30.69 -10.89
N PRO A 139 28.55 31.40 -11.78
CA PRO A 139 27.94 30.80 -12.97
C PRO A 139 29.02 30.26 -13.90
N ALA A 140 28.81 29.03 -14.41
CA ALA A 140 29.71 28.45 -15.40
C ALA A 140 29.03 28.42 -16.78
N VAL A 141 29.77 28.83 -17.81
CA VAL A 141 29.29 28.92 -19.19
C VAL A 141 29.88 27.77 -20.00
N SER A 142 29.03 26.92 -20.60
CA SER A 142 29.48 25.90 -21.53
C SER A 142 30.10 26.58 -22.77
N PRO A 143 31.27 26.11 -23.27
CA PRO A 143 31.86 26.63 -24.50
C PRO A 143 30.95 26.53 -25.73
N TRP A 144 29.97 25.64 -25.71
CA TRP A 144 29.04 25.38 -26.83
C TRP A 144 27.70 26.09 -26.70
N ARG A 145 27.52 26.90 -25.67
CA ARG A 145 26.24 27.57 -25.38
C ARG A 145 25.76 28.47 -26.52
N ASP A 146 26.70 29.08 -27.24
CA ASP A 146 26.44 30.00 -28.33
C ASP A 146 26.69 29.39 -29.72
N ARG A 147 26.67 28.03 -29.82
CA ARG A 147 26.76 27.32 -31.10
C ARG A 147 25.62 27.76 -32.04
N PRO A 148 25.87 27.94 -33.35
CA PRO A 148 24.85 28.32 -34.32
C PRO A 148 23.65 27.35 -34.33
N ILE A 149 22.46 27.89 -34.62
CA ILE A 149 21.22 27.11 -34.64
C ILE A 149 21.30 25.94 -35.62
N GLU A 150 21.82 26.22 -36.83
CA GLU A 150 21.96 25.22 -37.91
C GLU A 150 22.88 24.07 -37.51
N GLU A 151 23.96 24.34 -36.80
CA GLU A 151 24.90 23.34 -36.30
C GLU A 151 24.23 22.50 -35.16
N ASN A 152 23.48 23.13 -34.26
CA ASN A 152 22.73 22.43 -33.24
C ASN A 152 21.65 21.51 -33.83
N LEU A 153 20.96 21.94 -34.88
CA LEU A 153 19.98 21.13 -35.61
C LEU A 153 20.63 19.92 -36.28
N ASP A 154 21.76 20.10 -36.97
CA ASP A 154 22.52 19.02 -37.60
C ASP A 154 22.97 17.99 -36.55
N LEU A 155 23.64 18.46 -35.51
CA LEU A 155 24.14 17.59 -34.44
C LEU A 155 23.00 16.82 -33.73
N PHE A 156 21.87 17.47 -33.45
CA PHE A 156 20.74 16.80 -32.77
C PHE A 156 20.07 15.76 -33.68
N ALA A 157 19.96 16.02 -35.00
CA ALA A 157 19.49 15.03 -35.96
C ALA A 157 20.44 13.82 -36.05
N ARG A 158 21.76 14.05 -36.05
CA ARG A 158 22.77 12.99 -36.05
C ARG A 158 22.85 12.23 -34.73
N MET A 159 22.57 12.89 -33.59
CA MET A 159 22.36 12.18 -32.31
C MET A 159 21.23 11.18 -32.42
N ARG A 160 20.06 11.58 -33.00
CA ARG A 160 18.93 10.68 -33.26
C ARG A 160 19.28 9.56 -34.23
N ALA A 161 20.11 9.84 -35.23
CA ALA A 161 20.56 8.84 -36.21
C ALA A 161 21.56 7.81 -35.65
N GLY A 162 22.02 7.99 -34.40
CA GLY A 162 22.93 7.05 -33.74
C GLY A 162 24.39 7.18 -34.18
N GLU A 163 24.81 8.35 -34.69
CA GLU A 163 26.16 8.54 -35.17
C GLU A 163 27.20 8.74 -34.04
N PHE A 164 26.75 8.95 -32.79
CA PHE A 164 27.64 9.32 -31.70
C PHE A 164 27.53 8.33 -30.53
N PRO A 165 28.65 8.03 -29.85
CA PRO A 165 28.61 7.17 -28.66
C PRO A 165 27.89 7.82 -27.47
N GLU A 166 27.47 7.01 -26.49
CA GLU A 166 26.95 7.50 -25.22
C GLU A 166 27.90 8.49 -24.56
N GLY A 167 27.33 9.53 -23.94
CA GLY A 167 28.08 10.54 -23.21
C GLY A 167 28.79 11.58 -24.09
N LYS A 168 28.79 11.42 -25.43
CA LYS A 168 29.47 12.39 -26.33
C LYS A 168 28.73 13.71 -26.40
N TYR A 169 27.40 13.69 -26.51
CA TYR A 169 26.54 14.85 -26.62
C TYR A 169 25.33 14.78 -25.72
N THR A 170 24.88 15.94 -25.25
CA THR A 170 23.57 16.15 -24.61
C THR A 170 22.91 17.37 -25.24
N LEU A 171 21.58 17.38 -25.32
CA LEU A 171 20.83 18.61 -25.60
C LEU A 171 20.55 19.31 -24.28
N ARG A 172 20.83 20.60 -24.19
CA ARG A 172 20.58 21.44 -23.01
C ARG A 172 19.67 22.60 -23.35
N ALA A 173 18.80 22.96 -22.38
CA ALA A 173 18.10 24.23 -22.44
C ALA A 173 19.07 25.40 -22.26
N LYS A 174 18.77 26.54 -22.88
CA LYS A 174 19.47 27.79 -22.71
C LYS A 174 18.60 28.75 -21.88
N ILE A 175 18.84 28.77 -20.55
CA ILE A 175 18.00 29.51 -19.60
C ILE A 175 18.83 30.56 -18.85
N ASP A 176 19.07 30.36 -17.55
CA ASP A 176 19.76 31.34 -16.71
C ASP A 176 20.85 30.65 -15.86
N LEU A 177 22.10 30.85 -16.26
CA LEU A 177 23.24 30.28 -15.55
C LEU A 177 23.49 30.88 -14.16
N ALA A 178 22.91 32.06 -13.86
CA ALA A 178 23.00 32.73 -12.56
C ALA A 178 21.84 32.38 -11.61
N SER A 179 20.89 31.57 -12.05
CA SER A 179 19.74 31.17 -11.21
C SER A 179 20.18 30.55 -9.89
N GLY A 180 19.53 30.91 -8.79
CA GLY A 180 19.67 30.22 -7.51
C GLY A 180 19.18 28.78 -7.54
N ASN A 181 18.27 28.46 -8.47
CA ASN A 181 17.77 27.12 -8.70
C ASN A 181 18.63 26.41 -9.77
N PHE A 182 19.33 25.36 -9.35
CA PHE A 182 20.21 24.59 -10.25
C PHE A 182 19.48 23.92 -11.41
N ASN A 183 18.17 23.61 -11.26
CA ASN A 183 17.36 23.05 -12.34
C ASN A 183 17.14 24.05 -13.49
N MET A 184 17.39 25.34 -13.25
CA MET A 184 17.28 26.41 -14.27
C MET A 184 18.62 26.78 -14.93
N ARG A 185 19.74 26.16 -14.50
CA ARG A 185 21.08 26.44 -15.04
C ARG A 185 21.40 25.53 -16.23
N ASP A 186 20.80 25.82 -17.37
CA ASP A 186 20.98 25.06 -18.62
C ASP A 186 20.84 23.54 -18.41
N PRO A 187 19.68 23.04 -17.94
CA PRO A 187 19.47 21.63 -17.66
C PRO A 187 19.56 20.78 -18.93
N VAL A 188 19.90 19.50 -18.75
CA VAL A 188 19.88 18.52 -19.84
C VAL A 188 18.43 18.20 -20.20
N LEU A 189 18.12 18.26 -21.50
CA LEU A 189 16.80 17.89 -22.05
C LEU A 189 16.82 16.50 -22.69
N TYR A 190 17.94 16.13 -23.38
CA TYR A 190 18.16 14.84 -24.04
C TYR A 190 19.55 14.28 -23.79
N ARG A 191 19.64 12.95 -23.71
CA ARG A 191 20.88 12.19 -23.62
C ARG A 191 20.91 11.03 -24.62
N ILE A 192 22.10 10.61 -25.01
CA ILE A 192 22.32 9.42 -25.85
C ILE A 192 22.42 8.20 -24.95
N ARG A 193 21.63 7.16 -25.25
CA ARG A 193 21.66 5.85 -24.58
C ARG A 193 21.39 4.75 -25.61
N TYR A 194 22.25 3.73 -25.66
CA TYR A 194 22.03 2.54 -26.48
C TYR A 194 21.51 1.40 -25.64
N ILE A 195 20.21 1.44 -25.41
CA ILE A 195 19.48 0.44 -24.61
C ILE A 195 18.15 0.14 -25.29
N GLU A 196 17.75 -1.12 -25.30
CA GLU A 196 16.45 -1.54 -25.79
C GLU A 196 15.35 -1.06 -24.86
N HIS A 197 14.35 -0.38 -25.41
CA HIS A 197 13.18 0.07 -24.67
C HIS A 197 12.07 -1.00 -24.74
N HIS A 198 11.42 -1.32 -23.63
CA HIS A 198 10.44 -2.40 -23.53
C HIS A 198 9.29 -2.31 -24.54
N ARG A 199 8.92 -1.11 -25.03
CA ARG A 199 7.87 -0.91 -26.03
C ARG A 199 8.41 -0.40 -27.38
N GLN A 200 9.39 0.46 -27.38
CA GLN A 200 9.92 1.09 -28.59
C GLN A 200 11.09 0.28 -29.22
N GLY A 201 11.57 -0.77 -28.55
CA GLY A 201 12.71 -1.55 -29.00
C GLY A 201 13.96 -0.69 -29.19
N THR A 202 14.64 -0.84 -30.32
CA THR A 202 15.86 -0.09 -30.67
C THR A 202 15.61 1.12 -31.56
N LYS A 203 14.35 1.57 -31.70
CA LYS A 203 13.99 2.71 -32.55
C LYS A 203 14.64 4.02 -32.12
N TRP A 204 14.90 4.17 -30.84
CA TRP A 204 15.46 5.37 -30.23
C TRP A 204 16.81 5.07 -29.60
N CYS A 205 17.76 6.00 -29.78
CA CYS A 205 19.05 6.03 -29.11
C CYS A 205 19.30 7.36 -28.37
N ILE A 206 18.33 8.27 -28.42
CA ILE A 206 18.27 9.47 -27.59
C ILE A 206 16.97 9.46 -26.80
N PHE A 207 17.04 9.85 -25.54
CA PHE A 207 15.89 9.81 -24.63
C PHE A 207 15.75 11.17 -23.94
N PRO A 208 14.51 11.69 -23.86
CA PRO A 208 14.25 12.92 -23.13
C PRO A 208 14.48 12.71 -21.62
N MET A 209 14.85 13.77 -20.94
CA MET A 209 14.86 13.80 -19.49
C MET A 209 13.43 14.04 -18.97
N TYR A 210 13.15 13.55 -17.76
CA TYR A 210 11.85 13.69 -17.11
C TYR A 210 11.32 15.13 -17.15
N ASP A 211 12.14 16.10 -16.74
CA ASP A 211 11.75 17.52 -16.66
C ASP A 211 11.39 18.16 -17.99
N PHE A 212 11.75 17.53 -19.11
CA PHE A 212 11.38 17.97 -20.44
C PHE A 212 10.16 17.22 -20.99
N ALA A 213 10.15 15.90 -20.88
CA ALA A 213 9.08 15.07 -21.42
C ALA A 213 7.75 15.24 -20.65
N HIS A 214 7.81 15.24 -19.33
CA HIS A 214 6.64 15.23 -18.48
C HIS A 214 5.69 16.43 -18.67
N PRO A 215 6.17 17.71 -18.69
CA PRO A 215 5.32 18.86 -18.96
C PRO A 215 4.69 18.84 -20.37
N ILE A 216 5.43 18.32 -21.36
CA ILE A 216 4.93 18.18 -22.73
C ILE A 216 3.80 17.14 -22.79
N GLN A 217 4.01 15.99 -22.18
CA GLN A 217 3.02 14.90 -22.12
C GLN A 217 1.77 15.32 -21.38
N ASP A 218 1.90 16.02 -20.24
CA ASP A 218 0.76 16.60 -19.53
C ASP A 218 -0.03 17.56 -20.45
N ALA A 219 0.66 18.39 -21.19
CA ALA A 219 0.01 19.35 -22.09
C ALA A 219 -0.67 18.67 -23.29
N LEU A 220 -0.07 17.62 -23.85
CA LEU A 220 -0.62 16.85 -24.97
C LEU A 220 -1.87 16.06 -24.55
N GLU A 221 -1.92 15.58 -23.31
CA GLU A 221 -3.09 14.90 -22.74
C GLU A 221 -4.20 15.86 -22.25
N GLY A 222 -3.96 17.17 -22.29
CA GLY A 222 -4.94 18.16 -21.84
C GLY A 222 -5.07 18.25 -20.32
N ILE A 223 -4.04 17.85 -19.57
CA ILE A 223 -4.03 17.95 -18.10
C ILE A 223 -4.18 19.41 -17.68
N THR A 224 -5.09 19.68 -16.75
CA THR A 224 -5.26 20.99 -16.13
C THR A 224 -4.38 21.14 -14.89
N HIS A 225 -4.45 20.16 -13.98
CA HIS A 225 -3.73 20.17 -12.72
C HIS A 225 -2.79 18.96 -12.64
N SER A 226 -1.50 19.25 -12.72
CA SER A 226 -0.40 18.31 -12.62
C SER A 226 -0.01 18.18 -11.15
N LEU A 227 -0.58 17.20 -10.44
CA LEU A 227 -0.34 16.98 -9.02
C LEU A 227 0.88 16.08 -8.86
N CYS A 228 1.82 16.44 -7.98
CA CYS A 228 3.06 15.67 -7.77
C CYS A 228 3.60 15.82 -6.35
N SER A 229 4.64 15.04 -6.02
CA SER A 229 5.26 15.12 -4.70
C SER A 229 6.14 16.36 -4.54
N LEU A 230 6.31 16.80 -3.29
CA LEU A 230 7.03 18.04 -2.93
C LEU A 230 8.49 18.07 -3.39
N GLU A 231 9.10 16.94 -3.67
CA GLU A 231 10.45 16.88 -4.24
C GLU A 231 10.59 17.58 -5.61
N TYR A 232 9.48 17.77 -6.32
CA TYR A 232 9.43 18.47 -7.60
C TYR A 232 9.16 19.98 -7.49
N GLU A 233 9.09 20.54 -6.28
CA GLU A 233 8.85 21.98 -6.09
C GLU A 233 9.94 22.82 -6.76
N ASP A 234 11.21 22.42 -6.60
CA ASP A 234 12.34 23.08 -7.27
C ASP A 234 12.41 22.81 -8.79
N HIS A 235 11.70 21.80 -9.28
CA HIS A 235 11.60 21.48 -10.71
C HIS A 235 10.46 22.25 -11.39
N ARG A 236 9.45 22.75 -10.67
CA ARG A 236 8.31 23.49 -11.23
C ARG A 236 8.71 24.69 -12.11
N PRO A 237 9.73 25.51 -11.77
CA PRO A 237 10.16 26.58 -12.67
C PRO A 237 10.60 26.08 -14.05
N LEU A 238 11.23 24.91 -14.14
CA LEU A 238 11.60 24.27 -15.40
C LEU A 238 10.37 23.73 -16.13
N TYR A 239 9.44 23.11 -15.42
CA TYR A 239 8.14 22.68 -15.96
C TYR A 239 7.41 23.84 -16.64
N ASP A 240 7.26 24.96 -15.93
CA ASP A 240 6.62 26.17 -16.44
C ASP A 240 7.40 26.78 -17.62
N TRP A 241 8.74 26.74 -17.57
CA TRP A 241 9.58 27.21 -18.67
C TRP A 241 9.33 26.39 -19.94
N VAL A 242 9.29 25.07 -19.86
CA VAL A 242 9.04 24.17 -21.00
C VAL A 242 7.69 24.50 -21.64
N VAL A 243 6.58 24.43 -20.89
CA VAL A 243 5.23 24.66 -21.47
C VAL A 243 5.02 26.09 -21.99
N ASN A 244 5.82 27.05 -21.54
CA ASN A 244 5.76 28.42 -22.04
C ASN A 244 6.62 28.67 -23.28
N ASN A 245 7.57 27.78 -23.59
CA ASN A 245 8.50 27.98 -24.73
C ASN A 245 8.27 27.01 -25.88
N VAL A 246 7.41 26.01 -25.74
CA VAL A 246 7.01 25.11 -26.84
C VAL A 246 5.54 25.32 -27.21
N SER A 247 5.15 24.94 -28.43
CA SER A 247 3.82 25.17 -28.98
C SER A 247 2.83 24.06 -28.57
N VAL A 248 2.72 23.80 -27.26
CA VAL A 248 1.80 22.81 -26.71
C VAL A 248 0.36 23.29 -26.69
N PRO A 249 -0.64 22.38 -26.74
CA PRO A 249 -2.05 22.74 -26.84
C PRO A 249 -2.63 23.36 -25.56
N CYS A 250 -2.09 23.05 -24.39
CA CYS A 250 -2.51 23.64 -23.12
C CYS A 250 -1.29 23.88 -22.20
N LYS A 251 -1.52 24.59 -21.10
CA LYS A 251 -0.48 24.89 -20.10
C LYS A 251 -0.96 24.41 -18.73
N PRO A 252 -0.64 23.17 -18.35
CA PRO A 252 -1.01 22.62 -17.05
C PRO A 252 -0.46 23.45 -15.89
N ARG A 253 -1.09 23.33 -14.72
CA ARG A 253 -0.58 23.89 -13.46
C ARG A 253 -0.02 22.78 -12.59
N GLN A 254 1.28 22.83 -12.31
CA GLN A 254 1.90 21.91 -11.36
C GLN A 254 1.62 22.36 -9.91
N ILE A 255 1.22 21.42 -9.05
CA ILE A 255 0.95 21.65 -7.63
C ILE A 255 1.57 20.48 -6.85
N GLU A 256 2.38 20.80 -5.85
CA GLU A 256 3.10 19.81 -5.07
C GLU A 256 2.45 19.57 -3.71
N PHE A 257 2.52 18.31 -3.24
CA PHE A 257 2.08 17.87 -1.92
C PHE A 257 3.14 16.97 -1.24
N SER A 258 3.11 16.92 0.08
CA SER A 258 4.06 16.10 0.84
C SER A 258 3.82 14.60 0.63
N ARG A 259 4.92 13.84 0.51
CA ARG A 259 4.86 12.38 0.50
C ARG A 259 4.28 11.83 1.81
N LEU A 260 3.77 10.61 1.76
CA LEU A 260 3.48 9.84 2.96
C LEU A 260 4.80 9.35 3.57
N GLY A 261 5.08 9.77 4.80
CA GLY A 261 6.02 9.10 5.70
C GLY A 261 5.24 8.19 6.64
N ILE A 262 5.70 6.98 6.85
CA ILE A 262 5.12 6.02 7.80
C ILE A 262 6.25 5.30 8.52
N ASN A 263 6.15 5.16 9.85
CA ASN A 263 7.19 4.50 10.64
C ASN A 263 7.18 2.97 10.45
N TYR A 264 8.22 2.28 10.96
CA TYR A 264 8.43 0.84 10.82
C TYR A 264 8.43 0.32 9.38
N THR A 265 8.67 1.20 8.39
CA THR A 265 8.46 0.89 6.97
C THR A 265 9.55 1.53 6.11
N VAL A 266 9.97 0.83 5.07
CA VAL A 266 10.82 1.32 3.99
C VAL A 266 9.97 1.42 2.72
N MET A 267 10.00 2.58 2.04
CA MET A 267 9.22 2.81 0.82
C MET A 267 10.07 3.03 -0.43
N SER A 268 11.40 3.01 -0.32
CA SER A 268 12.30 3.08 -1.47
C SER A 268 12.19 1.81 -2.32
N LYS A 269 11.74 1.93 -3.59
CA LYS A 269 11.63 0.79 -4.53
C LYS A 269 12.92 -0.03 -4.62
N ARG A 270 14.09 0.62 -4.64
CA ARG A 270 15.39 -0.07 -4.66
C ARG A 270 15.60 -0.93 -3.43
N LYS A 271 15.22 -0.45 -2.25
CA LYS A 271 15.36 -1.19 -1.00
C LYS A 271 14.32 -2.31 -0.90
N LEU A 272 13.09 -2.07 -1.34
CA LEU A 272 12.05 -3.11 -1.40
C LEU A 272 12.44 -4.23 -2.36
N ARG A 273 12.98 -3.90 -3.54
CA ARG A 273 13.49 -4.88 -4.50
C ARG A 273 14.58 -5.75 -3.87
N ARG A 274 15.51 -5.15 -3.14
CA ARG A 274 16.58 -5.87 -2.45
C ARG A 274 16.04 -6.87 -1.43
N LEU A 275 14.97 -6.53 -0.68
CA LEU A 275 14.32 -7.45 0.26
C LEU A 275 13.78 -8.69 -0.45
N VAL A 276 13.23 -8.52 -1.65
CA VAL A 276 12.71 -9.61 -2.48
C VAL A 276 13.84 -10.44 -3.09
N GLU A 277 14.81 -9.79 -3.74
CA GLU A 277 15.90 -10.46 -4.46
C GLU A 277 16.85 -11.23 -3.52
N GLU A 278 17.10 -10.72 -2.32
CA GLU A 278 17.94 -11.38 -1.30
C GLU A 278 17.15 -12.36 -0.40
N GLY A 279 15.82 -12.50 -0.61
CA GLY A 279 15.00 -13.52 0.07
C GLY A 279 14.62 -13.21 1.52
N TYR A 280 14.67 -11.94 1.95
CA TYR A 280 14.19 -11.51 3.28
C TYR A 280 12.66 -11.59 3.40
N VAL A 281 11.98 -11.49 2.27
CA VAL A 281 10.54 -11.64 2.13
C VAL A 281 10.21 -12.61 0.99
N SER A 282 9.01 -13.19 0.98
CA SER A 282 8.61 -14.21 0.00
C SER A 282 8.35 -13.68 -1.42
N GLY A 283 8.24 -12.37 -1.58
CA GLY A 283 7.97 -11.70 -2.86
C GLY A 283 7.40 -10.30 -2.65
N TRP A 284 7.01 -9.66 -3.74
CA TRP A 284 6.37 -8.35 -3.70
C TRP A 284 5.01 -8.37 -2.99
N ASP A 285 4.34 -9.53 -2.97
CA ASP A 285 3.07 -9.81 -2.32
C ASP A 285 3.20 -10.33 -0.87
N ASP A 286 4.40 -10.30 -0.28
CA ASP A 286 4.59 -10.68 1.13
C ASP A 286 3.73 -9.77 2.03
N PRO A 287 2.89 -10.33 2.92
CA PRO A 287 2.02 -9.55 3.80
C PRO A 287 2.72 -8.59 4.77
N ARG A 288 4.03 -8.66 4.90
CA ARG A 288 4.86 -7.73 5.69
C ARG A 288 5.35 -6.53 4.88
N MET A 289 5.21 -6.59 3.55
CA MET A 289 5.61 -5.53 2.64
C MET A 289 4.56 -4.40 2.62
N PRO A 290 5.00 -3.13 2.45
CA PRO A 290 4.07 -2.00 2.33
C PRO A 290 3.45 -1.89 0.94
N THR A 291 3.65 -2.87 0.06
CA THR A 291 3.09 -2.94 -1.28
C THR A 291 1.59 -3.17 -1.24
N LEU A 292 0.86 -2.68 -2.23
CA LEU A 292 -0.59 -2.87 -2.31
C LEU A 292 -0.97 -4.35 -2.42
N CYS A 293 -0.25 -5.12 -3.24
CA CYS A 293 -0.45 -6.55 -3.33
C CYS A 293 -0.17 -7.28 -2.01
N GLY A 294 0.85 -6.85 -1.24
CA GLY A 294 1.16 -7.37 0.09
C GLY A 294 0.08 -7.01 1.12
N LEU A 295 -0.36 -5.75 1.14
CA LEU A 295 -1.44 -5.31 2.03
C LEU A 295 -2.75 -6.03 1.70
N ARG A 296 -3.11 -6.18 0.42
CA ARG A 296 -4.28 -6.94 -0.03
C ARG A 296 -4.22 -8.39 0.43
N ARG A 297 -3.09 -9.06 0.26
CA ARG A 297 -2.86 -10.44 0.72
C ARG A 297 -2.95 -10.58 2.23
N ARG A 298 -2.50 -9.57 2.98
CA ARG A 298 -2.64 -9.51 4.44
C ARG A 298 -4.09 -9.37 4.89
N GLY A 299 -4.98 -8.83 4.05
CA GLY A 299 -6.39 -8.63 4.33
C GLY A 299 -6.80 -7.17 4.52
N TYR A 300 -5.99 -6.21 4.06
CA TYR A 300 -6.41 -4.82 3.96
C TYR A 300 -7.49 -4.67 2.89
N THR A 301 -8.44 -3.78 3.14
CA THR A 301 -9.53 -3.46 2.23
C THR A 301 -9.28 -2.14 1.51
N PRO A 302 -9.79 -1.96 0.29
CA PRO A 302 -9.74 -0.66 -0.40
C PRO A 302 -10.32 0.47 0.46
N ALA A 303 -11.44 0.21 1.12
CA ALA A 303 -12.12 1.19 1.98
C ALA A 303 -11.22 1.64 3.15
N SER A 304 -10.54 0.71 3.82
CA SER A 304 -9.64 1.05 4.93
C SER A 304 -8.45 1.90 4.49
N ILE A 305 -7.87 1.60 3.32
CA ILE A 305 -6.73 2.37 2.77
C ILE A 305 -7.19 3.75 2.32
N ARG A 306 -8.32 3.87 1.64
CA ARG A 306 -8.89 5.18 1.23
C ARG A 306 -9.22 6.04 2.45
N ASN A 307 -9.87 5.47 3.47
CA ASN A 307 -10.14 6.14 4.75
C ASN A 307 -8.85 6.61 5.44
N PHE A 308 -7.81 5.78 5.46
CA PHE A 308 -6.51 6.18 5.97
C PHE A 308 -5.94 7.37 5.21
N CYS A 309 -5.91 7.34 3.87
CA CYS A 309 -5.40 8.43 3.04
C CYS A 309 -6.19 9.73 3.22
N GLU A 310 -7.52 9.65 3.34
CA GLU A 310 -8.38 10.80 3.61
C GLU A 310 -8.08 11.44 4.97
N ARG A 311 -7.97 10.62 6.02
CA ARG A 311 -7.76 11.10 7.39
C ARG A 311 -6.38 11.67 7.66
N ILE A 312 -5.34 11.20 7.00
CA ILE A 312 -4.00 11.82 7.07
C ILE A 312 -3.95 13.17 6.35
N GLY A 313 -4.88 13.40 5.40
CA GLY A 313 -5.05 14.67 4.71
C GLY A 313 -3.93 15.00 3.73
N VAL A 314 -4.03 16.20 3.16
CA VAL A 314 -3.12 16.75 2.15
C VAL A 314 -2.40 17.96 2.73
N SER A 315 -1.06 17.93 2.77
CA SER A 315 -0.21 18.97 3.34
C SER A 315 1.01 19.22 2.46
N LYS A 316 1.62 20.39 2.59
CA LYS A 316 2.98 20.70 2.08
C LYS A 316 4.08 20.43 3.11
N VAL A 317 3.72 20.05 4.34
CA VAL A 317 4.69 19.74 5.38
C VAL A 317 4.90 18.24 5.45
N ALA A 318 6.15 17.80 5.34
CA ALA A 318 6.50 16.40 5.52
C ALA A 318 6.21 15.98 6.98
N SER A 319 5.54 14.84 7.14
CA SER A 319 5.24 14.26 8.45
C SER A 319 5.31 12.74 8.36
N THR A 320 5.65 12.11 9.48
CA THR A 320 5.63 10.65 9.60
C THR A 320 4.37 10.24 10.37
N VAL A 321 3.57 9.37 9.77
CA VAL A 321 2.36 8.80 10.35
C VAL A 321 2.73 7.52 11.10
N ASP A 322 2.09 7.26 12.23
CA ASP A 322 2.26 6.01 12.96
C ASP A 322 1.59 4.85 12.20
N TYR A 323 2.30 3.73 12.00
CA TYR A 323 1.77 2.53 11.34
C TYR A 323 0.50 2.01 12.02
N SER A 324 0.40 2.16 13.34
CA SER A 324 -0.80 1.78 14.11
C SER A 324 -2.06 2.52 13.66
N PHE A 325 -1.94 3.70 13.04
CA PHE A 325 -3.08 4.41 12.48
C PHE A 325 -3.62 3.75 11.20
N LEU A 326 -2.75 3.18 10.36
CA LEU A 326 -3.18 2.37 9.21
C LEU A 326 -3.92 1.12 9.69
N GLU A 327 -3.39 0.44 10.73
CA GLU A 327 -4.07 -0.70 11.37
C GLU A 327 -5.40 -0.31 12.02
N HIS A 328 -5.47 0.88 12.63
CA HIS A 328 -6.71 1.40 13.20
C HIS A 328 -7.81 1.56 12.14
N CYS A 329 -7.48 2.16 10.98
CA CYS A 329 -8.44 2.29 9.88
C CYS A 329 -8.94 0.93 9.36
N LEU A 330 -8.04 -0.07 9.28
CA LEU A 330 -8.43 -1.43 8.91
C LEU A 330 -9.35 -2.05 9.95
N ARG A 331 -9.04 -1.86 11.23
CA ARG A 331 -9.83 -2.43 12.34
C ARG A 331 -11.24 -1.84 12.38
N GLU A 332 -11.38 -0.53 12.14
CA GLU A 332 -12.70 0.12 12.04
C GLU A 332 -13.53 -0.49 10.89
N ASP A 333 -12.94 -0.64 9.71
CA ASP A 333 -13.63 -1.21 8.54
C ASP A 333 -14.03 -2.68 8.77
N LEU A 334 -13.10 -3.51 9.24
CA LEU A 334 -13.37 -4.92 9.48
C LEU A 334 -14.35 -5.14 10.67
N ASN A 335 -14.40 -4.24 11.65
CA ASN A 335 -15.39 -4.32 12.72
C ASN A 335 -16.82 -4.20 12.17
N LEU A 336 -17.03 -3.39 11.17
CA LEU A 336 -18.35 -3.21 10.55
C LEU A 336 -18.72 -4.36 9.61
N HIS A 337 -17.73 -4.88 8.85
CA HIS A 337 -18.04 -5.74 7.71
C HIS A 337 -17.64 -7.21 7.88
N ALA A 338 -16.65 -7.53 8.75
CA ALA A 338 -16.17 -8.90 8.89
C ALA A 338 -17.14 -9.76 9.71
N GLN A 339 -17.44 -10.94 9.18
CA GLN A 339 -18.19 -11.96 9.90
C GLN A 339 -17.39 -12.46 11.11
N ARG A 340 -18.08 -12.67 12.25
CA ARG A 340 -17.47 -13.28 13.45
C ARG A 340 -17.38 -14.78 13.28
N ALA A 341 -16.27 -15.36 13.71
CA ALA A 341 -16.03 -16.80 13.73
C ALA A 341 -15.28 -17.19 15.00
N MET A 342 -15.43 -18.42 15.43
CA MET A 342 -14.60 -19.00 16.48
C MET A 342 -13.47 -19.80 15.85
N ALA A 343 -12.26 -19.54 16.32
CA ALA A 343 -11.06 -20.25 15.93
C ALA A 343 -10.17 -20.41 17.16
N VAL A 344 -9.46 -21.51 17.25
CA VAL A 344 -8.55 -21.84 18.34
C VAL A 344 -7.15 -22.02 17.75
N LEU A 345 -6.24 -21.16 18.12
CA LEU A 345 -4.89 -21.13 17.55
C LEU A 345 -3.94 -22.10 18.26
N HIS A 346 -4.08 -22.23 19.58
CA HIS A 346 -3.30 -23.16 20.40
C HIS A 346 -4.26 -24.16 21.06
N PRO A 347 -4.73 -25.18 20.31
CA PRO A 347 -5.81 -26.04 20.76
C PRO A 347 -5.41 -26.98 21.89
N VAL A 348 -6.19 -26.99 22.96
CA VAL A 348 -6.25 -28.03 23.97
C VAL A 348 -7.68 -28.57 24.03
N LYS A 349 -7.81 -29.88 24.21
CA LYS A 349 -9.13 -30.51 24.27
C LYS A 349 -9.82 -30.18 25.61
N LEU A 350 -11.11 -29.85 25.55
CA LEU A 350 -11.99 -29.76 26.71
C LEU A 350 -13.05 -30.86 26.59
N ARG A 351 -13.17 -31.73 27.63
CA ARG A 351 -14.18 -32.75 27.68
C ARG A 351 -15.22 -32.40 28.75
N ILE A 352 -16.48 -32.46 28.36
CA ILE A 352 -17.63 -32.26 29.23
C ILE A 352 -18.10 -33.64 29.69
N THR A 353 -17.74 -34.03 30.94
CA THR A 353 -17.86 -35.40 31.46
C THR A 353 -19.29 -35.81 31.73
N ASN A 354 -20.20 -34.89 31.96
CA ASN A 354 -21.63 -35.15 32.22
C ASN A 354 -22.52 -34.84 31.00
N TYR A 355 -21.96 -34.51 29.82
CA TYR A 355 -22.72 -34.39 28.58
C TYR A 355 -22.87 -35.76 27.92
N PRO A 356 -24.09 -36.12 27.42
CA PRO A 356 -24.33 -37.46 26.88
C PRO A 356 -23.41 -37.78 25.69
N GLU A 357 -22.79 -38.94 25.76
CA GLU A 357 -21.87 -39.41 24.69
C GLU A 357 -22.66 -39.59 23.37
N GLY A 358 -22.03 -39.15 22.27
CA GLY A 358 -22.63 -39.22 20.93
C GLY A 358 -23.76 -38.24 20.65
N GLN A 359 -24.15 -37.43 21.64
CA GLN A 359 -25.13 -36.36 21.43
C GLN A 359 -24.43 -35.10 20.90
N SER A 360 -25.12 -34.43 20.00
CA SER A 360 -24.75 -33.06 19.55
C SER A 360 -25.99 -32.19 19.48
N GLU A 361 -25.82 -30.90 19.67
CA GLU A 361 -26.86 -29.90 19.50
C GLU A 361 -26.33 -28.67 18.76
N THR A 362 -27.24 -27.80 18.36
CA THR A 362 -26.89 -26.61 17.56
C THR A 362 -27.28 -25.33 18.31
N PHE A 363 -26.41 -24.35 18.26
CA PHE A 363 -26.63 -22.99 18.75
C PHE A 363 -26.62 -22.00 17.60
N ALA A 364 -27.61 -21.11 17.58
CA ALA A 364 -27.60 -19.95 16.69
C ALA A 364 -26.66 -18.87 17.26
N VAL A 365 -25.63 -18.50 16.52
CA VAL A 365 -24.66 -17.51 16.90
C VAL A 365 -24.68 -16.35 15.91
N GLU A 366 -24.65 -15.11 16.40
CA GLU A 366 -24.65 -13.91 15.55
C GLU A 366 -23.42 -13.85 14.65
N ASN A 367 -23.65 -13.53 13.37
CA ASN A 367 -22.59 -13.38 12.38
C ASN A 367 -21.83 -12.07 12.56
N ASN A 368 -22.51 -10.98 12.83
CA ASN A 368 -21.90 -9.69 13.14
C ASN A 368 -22.86 -8.85 14.02
N PRO A 369 -22.50 -8.54 15.27
CA PRO A 369 -23.33 -7.73 16.14
C PRO A 369 -23.44 -6.24 15.75
N GLU A 370 -22.57 -5.75 14.86
CA GLU A 370 -22.59 -4.39 14.34
C GLU A 370 -23.49 -4.23 13.09
N ASP A 371 -23.96 -5.36 12.52
CA ASP A 371 -24.86 -5.40 11.36
C ASP A 371 -26.09 -6.25 11.66
N GLU A 372 -27.23 -5.60 11.90
CA GLU A 372 -28.51 -6.26 12.18
C GLU A 372 -28.98 -7.19 11.04
N ASN A 373 -28.47 -6.99 9.82
CA ASN A 373 -28.81 -7.81 8.65
C ASN A 373 -27.88 -9.01 8.45
N ALA A 374 -26.79 -9.11 9.21
CA ALA A 374 -25.84 -10.21 9.07
C ALA A 374 -26.43 -11.57 9.48
N GLY A 375 -27.51 -11.58 10.26
CA GLY A 375 -28.20 -12.78 10.71
C GLY A 375 -27.36 -13.64 11.67
N THR A 376 -27.72 -14.93 11.72
CA THR A 376 -27.06 -15.92 12.59
C THR A 376 -26.60 -17.12 11.79
N ARG A 377 -25.69 -17.90 12.36
CA ARG A 377 -25.26 -19.19 11.86
C ARG A 377 -25.42 -20.27 12.93
N ASP A 378 -25.53 -21.49 12.49
CA ASP A 378 -25.61 -22.65 13.36
C ASP A 378 -24.21 -23.18 13.69
N VAL A 379 -23.89 -23.29 14.97
CA VAL A 379 -22.65 -23.86 15.50
C VAL A 379 -22.99 -25.12 16.29
N THR A 380 -22.36 -26.24 15.94
CA THR A 380 -22.54 -27.51 16.65
C THR A 380 -21.79 -27.53 17.97
N PHE A 381 -22.34 -28.24 18.95
CA PHE A 381 -21.77 -28.44 20.28
C PHE A 381 -21.91 -29.90 20.67
N SER A 382 -20.84 -30.47 21.21
CA SER A 382 -20.77 -31.86 21.68
C SER A 382 -20.05 -31.96 23.03
N ASN A 383 -19.78 -33.17 23.47
CA ASN A 383 -19.06 -33.44 24.71
C ASN A 383 -17.55 -33.14 24.62
N GLU A 384 -17.00 -32.94 23.41
CA GLU A 384 -15.60 -32.62 23.21
C GLU A 384 -15.46 -31.31 22.41
N LEU A 385 -14.71 -30.37 22.95
CA LEU A 385 -14.46 -29.06 22.36
C LEU A 385 -12.97 -28.80 22.27
N TRP A 386 -12.55 -27.92 21.35
CA TRP A 386 -11.24 -27.28 21.35
C TRP A 386 -11.34 -25.90 21.98
N ILE A 387 -10.44 -25.57 22.90
CA ILE A 387 -10.28 -24.25 23.52
C ILE A 387 -8.83 -23.80 23.43
N GLU A 388 -8.56 -22.51 23.63
CA GLU A 388 -7.18 -22.01 23.74
C GLU A 388 -6.49 -22.61 24.98
N ALA A 389 -5.25 -23.05 24.81
CA ALA A 389 -4.42 -23.56 25.91
C ALA A 389 -4.32 -22.53 27.06
N ASP A 390 -4.22 -21.23 26.72
CA ASP A 390 -4.16 -20.13 27.68
C ASP A 390 -5.47 -19.87 28.44
N ASP A 391 -6.56 -20.51 28.04
CA ASP A 391 -7.83 -20.42 28.75
C ASP A 391 -7.91 -21.39 29.95
N PHE A 392 -6.87 -22.17 30.20
CA PHE A 392 -6.76 -23.06 31.36
C PHE A 392 -5.43 -22.90 32.10
N MET A 393 -5.47 -22.89 33.43
CA MET A 393 -4.32 -23.01 34.34
C MET A 393 -4.70 -23.80 35.58
N GLU A 394 -3.83 -24.70 36.06
CA GLU A 394 -4.06 -25.42 37.31
C GLU A 394 -3.94 -24.51 38.54
N GLU A 395 -2.88 -23.67 38.53
CA GLU A 395 -2.55 -22.72 39.59
C GLU A 395 -2.55 -21.28 39.03
N PRO A 396 -3.73 -20.66 38.90
CA PRO A 396 -3.83 -19.36 38.25
C PRO A 396 -3.33 -18.22 39.16
N PRO A 397 -2.84 -17.11 38.57
CA PRO A 397 -2.54 -15.89 39.31
C PRO A 397 -3.84 -15.21 39.77
N LYS A 398 -3.73 -14.30 40.74
CA LYS A 398 -4.88 -13.48 41.18
C LYS A 398 -5.53 -12.76 40.00
N LYS A 399 -6.87 -12.76 39.95
CA LYS A 399 -7.71 -12.15 38.89
C LYS A 399 -7.72 -12.88 37.55
N TYR A 400 -7.29 -14.13 37.50
CA TYR A 400 -7.49 -14.98 36.33
C TYR A 400 -8.95 -15.41 36.22
N ASN A 401 -9.67 -14.94 35.22
CA ASN A 401 -11.11 -15.19 35.02
C ASN A 401 -11.31 -16.22 33.89
N ARG A 402 -10.59 -17.34 33.95
CA ARG A 402 -10.70 -18.44 32.99
C ARG A 402 -10.78 -19.76 33.73
N LEU A 403 -10.59 -20.89 33.04
CA LEU A 403 -10.71 -22.23 33.62
C LEU A 403 -9.54 -22.55 34.56
N TYR A 404 -9.86 -23.02 35.73
CA TYR A 404 -8.98 -23.71 36.68
C TYR A 404 -9.84 -24.63 37.57
N PRO A 405 -9.28 -25.65 38.23
CA PRO A 405 -10.07 -26.58 39.04
C PRO A 405 -10.99 -25.88 40.03
N GLY A 406 -12.29 -26.18 39.92
CA GLY A 406 -13.37 -25.60 40.77
C GLY A 406 -13.99 -24.29 40.25
N ASN A 407 -13.44 -23.66 39.21
CA ASN A 407 -13.97 -22.41 38.64
C ASN A 407 -14.99 -22.66 37.52
N GLU A 408 -15.90 -21.71 37.36
CA GLU A 408 -16.90 -21.69 36.30
C GLU A 408 -16.58 -20.63 35.26
N VAL A 409 -16.77 -20.96 33.97
CA VAL A 409 -16.75 -20.01 32.87
C VAL A 409 -17.92 -20.23 31.94
N ARG A 410 -18.20 -19.20 31.15
CA ARG A 410 -19.18 -19.29 30.06
C ARG A 410 -18.49 -19.74 28.79
N ILE A 411 -18.95 -20.85 28.25
CA ILE A 411 -18.67 -21.27 26.88
C ILE A 411 -19.53 -20.38 25.96
N LYS A 412 -18.92 -19.55 25.15
CA LYS A 412 -19.57 -18.49 24.35
C LYS A 412 -20.79 -19.02 23.60
N GLY A 413 -21.99 -18.49 23.94
CA GLY A 413 -23.23 -18.84 23.28
C GLY A 413 -23.82 -20.21 23.62
N ALA A 414 -23.11 -21.05 24.40
CA ALA A 414 -23.54 -22.41 24.73
C ALA A 414 -23.96 -22.56 26.22
N TYR A 415 -23.06 -23.00 27.08
CA TYR A 415 -23.33 -23.30 28.46
C TYR A 415 -22.32 -22.67 29.43
N ILE A 416 -22.64 -22.72 30.73
CA ILE A 416 -21.66 -22.52 31.78
C ILE A 416 -21.08 -23.89 32.13
N VAL A 417 -19.77 -23.96 32.25
CA VAL A 417 -19.04 -25.16 32.63
C VAL A 417 -18.17 -24.90 33.86
N ARG A 418 -18.07 -25.92 34.74
CA ARG A 418 -17.16 -25.93 35.88
C ARG A 418 -16.00 -26.86 35.58
N CYS A 419 -14.78 -26.40 35.75
CA CYS A 419 -13.59 -27.23 35.62
C CYS A 419 -13.48 -28.19 36.82
N THR A 420 -13.29 -29.47 36.54
CA THR A 420 -13.08 -30.52 37.55
C THR A 420 -11.65 -30.99 37.65
N GLY A 421 -10.83 -30.70 36.62
CA GLY A 421 -9.43 -31.08 36.59
C GLY A 421 -8.86 -31.11 35.18
N CYS A 422 -7.72 -31.78 34.99
CA CYS A 422 -7.10 -31.97 33.68
C CYS A 422 -6.41 -33.33 33.58
N VAL A 423 -6.12 -33.73 32.35
CA VAL A 423 -5.27 -34.89 32.02
C VAL A 423 -3.94 -34.34 31.45
N LYS A 424 -2.84 -34.99 31.84
CA LYS A 424 -1.48 -34.63 31.40
C LYS A 424 -0.80 -35.77 30.69
N ASP A 425 0.12 -35.45 29.81
CA ASP A 425 1.04 -36.39 29.21
C ASP A 425 2.19 -36.75 30.17
N ALA A 426 3.12 -37.60 29.70
CA ALA A 426 4.28 -38.03 30.49
C ALA A 426 5.26 -36.89 30.82
N ASP A 427 5.23 -35.81 30.04
CA ASP A 427 6.07 -34.62 30.20
C ASP A 427 5.43 -33.56 31.08
N GLY A 428 4.18 -33.79 31.51
CA GLY A 428 3.42 -32.90 32.38
C GLY A 428 2.61 -31.82 31.65
N ASN A 429 2.57 -31.86 30.32
CA ASN A 429 1.74 -30.94 29.54
C ASN A 429 0.27 -31.32 29.62
N VAL A 430 -0.60 -30.33 29.72
CA VAL A 430 -2.05 -30.54 29.72
C VAL A 430 -2.51 -30.95 28.32
N THR A 431 -3.10 -32.12 28.20
CA THR A 431 -3.64 -32.66 26.95
C THR A 431 -5.16 -32.53 26.88
N GLU A 432 -5.83 -32.53 28.03
CA GLU A 432 -7.29 -32.43 28.13
C GLU A 432 -7.69 -31.71 29.40
N VAL A 433 -8.67 -30.79 29.30
CA VAL A 433 -9.34 -30.15 30.44
C VAL A 433 -10.67 -30.83 30.67
N LEU A 434 -10.94 -31.21 31.91
CA LEU A 434 -12.19 -31.89 32.29
C LEU A 434 -13.15 -30.89 32.91
N CYS A 435 -14.40 -30.88 32.42
CA CYS A 435 -15.44 -29.98 32.89
C CYS A 435 -16.77 -30.71 33.05
N GLU A 436 -17.65 -30.15 33.86
CA GLU A 436 -19.09 -30.46 33.93
C GLU A 436 -19.88 -29.25 33.47
N TYR A 437 -20.90 -29.46 32.62
CA TYR A 437 -21.80 -28.37 32.20
C TYR A 437 -23.04 -28.30 33.08
N ASP A 438 -23.61 -27.12 33.20
CA ASP A 438 -24.89 -26.88 33.84
C ASP A 438 -25.99 -26.80 32.75
N PRO A 439 -26.86 -27.86 32.67
CA PRO A 439 -27.87 -27.93 31.60
C PRO A 439 -28.91 -26.80 31.64
N GLU A 440 -29.12 -26.15 32.80
CA GLU A 440 -30.07 -25.04 32.93
C GLU A 440 -29.56 -23.73 32.37
N THR A 441 -28.27 -23.67 32.01
CA THR A 441 -27.60 -22.46 31.51
C THR A 441 -27.49 -22.39 29.98
N ARG A 442 -28.37 -23.06 29.25
CA ARG A 442 -28.39 -23.06 27.79
C ARG A 442 -28.46 -21.62 27.24
N GLY A 443 -27.56 -21.28 26.33
CA GLY A 443 -27.35 -19.90 25.82
C GLY A 443 -26.43 -19.04 26.70
N GLY A 444 -25.88 -19.61 27.80
CA GLY A 444 -24.90 -18.96 28.69
C GLY A 444 -25.48 -18.07 29.77
N ASN A 445 -26.80 -18.12 30.02
CA ASN A 445 -27.47 -17.40 31.10
C ASN A 445 -27.52 -18.24 32.39
N THR A 446 -27.51 -17.57 33.55
CA THR A 446 -27.63 -18.20 34.86
C THR A 446 -29.04 -17.97 35.40
N PRO A 447 -29.94 -18.97 35.40
CA PRO A 447 -31.33 -18.82 35.93
C PRO A 447 -31.39 -18.43 37.41
N ASP A 448 -30.40 -18.86 38.18
CA ASP A 448 -30.24 -18.55 39.61
C ASP A 448 -29.59 -17.17 39.89
N GLY A 449 -29.23 -16.41 38.86
CA GLY A 449 -28.66 -15.08 38.97
C GLY A 449 -27.20 -15.03 39.48
N ARG A 450 -26.52 -16.19 39.61
CA ARG A 450 -25.09 -16.20 40.00
C ARG A 450 -24.23 -15.51 38.94
N LYS A 451 -23.18 -14.81 39.38
CA LYS A 451 -22.23 -14.13 38.49
C LYS A 451 -21.11 -15.09 38.07
N VAL A 452 -21.10 -15.46 36.79
CA VAL A 452 -19.99 -16.18 36.18
C VAL A 452 -19.09 -15.18 35.51
N ARG A 453 -17.81 -15.13 35.91
CA ARG A 453 -16.78 -14.27 35.33
C ARG A 453 -16.01 -15.04 34.28
N GLY A 454 -15.77 -14.40 33.15
CA GLY A 454 -15.05 -15.00 32.05
C GLY A 454 -15.96 -15.70 31.04
N THR A 455 -15.65 -15.47 29.78
CA THR A 455 -16.23 -16.14 28.63
C THR A 455 -15.08 -16.58 27.74
N ILE A 456 -15.10 -17.85 27.34
CA ILE A 456 -14.11 -18.39 26.40
C ILE A 456 -14.79 -18.76 25.08
N HIS A 457 -14.06 -18.69 23.99
CA HIS A 457 -14.49 -19.21 22.69
C HIS A 457 -14.03 -20.66 22.53
N TRP A 458 -14.60 -21.34 21.58
CA TRP A 458 -14.45 -22.78 21.43
C TRP A 458 -14.78 -23.22 20.01
N VAL A 459 -14.38 -24.44 19.65
CA VAL A 459 -14.76 -25.10 18.40
C VAL A 459 -15.11 -26.55 18.73
N ASP A 460 -16.21 -27.08 18.15
CA ASP A 460 -16.63 -28.46 18.34
C ASP A 460 -15.54 -29.40 17.74
N ALA A 461 -15.03 -30.32 18.56
CA ALA A 461 -13.99 -31.24 18.14
C ALA A 461 -14.43 -32.22 17.04
N HIS A 462 -15.72 -32.52 16.96
CA HIS A 462 -16.30 -33.44 15.98
C HIS A 462 -16.76 -32.75 14.69
N ASN A 463 -16.87 -31.40 14.70
CA ASN A 463 -17.32 -30.63 13.52
C ASN A 463 -16.50 -29.33 13.36
N CYS A 464 -15.22 -29.49 13.09
CA CYS A 464 -14.29 -28.39 12.83
C CYS A 464 -13.50 -28.63 11.54
N ALA A 465 -12.68 -27.68 11.19
CA ALA A 465 -11.65 -27.81 10.16
C ALA A 465 -10.27 -27.46 10.74
N ASP A 466 -9.23 -28.05 10.17
CA ASP A 466 -7.86 -27.68 10.46
C ASP A 466 -7.43 -26.49 9.60
N ALA A 467 -6.59 -25.63 10.16
CA ALA A 467 -6.07 -24.47 9.45
C ALA A 467 -4.63 -24.16 9.86
N GLU A 468 -3.90 -23.55 8.93
CA GLU A 468 -2.68 -22.80 9.19
C GLU A 468 -3.06 -21.34 9.45
N VAL A 469 -2.48 -20.73 10.45
CA VAL A 469 -2.68 -19.31 10.77
C VAL A 469 -1.33 -18.61 10.81
N ARG A 470 -1.22 -17.53 10.06
CA ARG A 470 -0.01 -16.71 9.98
C ARG A 470 -0.21 -15.41 10.75
N LEU A 471 0.63 -15.20 11.74
CA LEU A 471 0.64 -14.00 12.56
C LEU A 471 1.75 -13.09 12.08
N TYR A 472 1.39 -11.93 11.57
CA TYR A 472 2.34 -10.94 11.09
C TYR A 472 2.52 -9.81 12.09
N ASP A 473 3.76 -9.37 12.25
CA ASP A 473 4.16 -8.15 12.93
C ASP A 473 4.88 -7.22 11.94
N ASN A 474 5.35 -6.05 12.39
CA ASN A 474 6.13 -5.14 11.57
C ASN A 474 7.38 -5.83 11.04
N LEU A 475 7.69 -5.63 9.76
CA LEU A 475 8.89 -6.18 9.13
C LEU A 475 10.16 -5.61 9.77
N PHE A 476 10.11 -4.37 10.26
CA PHE A 476 11.21 -3.70 10.94
C PHE A 476 10.91 -3.50 12.43
N ALA A 477 11.90 -3.77 13.27
CA ALA A 477 11.81 -3.53 14.72
C ALA A 477 12.02 -2.05 15.08
N ASP A 478 12.70 -1.29 14.22
CA ASP A 478 12.99 0.14 14.42
C ASP A 478 11.88 1.00 13.76
N ALA A 479 11.46 2.04 14.45
CA ALA A 479 10.47 2.99 13.95
C ALA A 479 10.98 3.80 12.74
N ASP A 480 12.29 4.06 12.66
CA ASP A 480 12.96 4.71 11.54
C ASP A 480 14.12 3.85 11.02
N PRO A 481 13.81 2.83 10.19
CA PRO A 481 14.85 1.91 9.70
C PRO A 481 15.82 2.55 8.72
N GLU A 482 15.51 3.73 8.20
CA GLU A 482 16.36 4.48 7.26
C GLU A 482 17.12 5.65 7.92
N GLY A 483 16.88 5.91 9.22
CA GLY A 483 17.46 7.01 9.95
C GLY A 483 18.94 6.80 10.32
N ASP A 484 19.64 7.90 10.57
CA ASP A 484 21.00 7.94 11.12
C ASP A 484 22.06 7.16 10.35
N GLY A 485 21.85 6.93 9.04
CA GLY A 485 22.82 6.19 8.19
C GLY A 485 22.91 4.69 8.47
N LYS A 486 21.93 4.12 9.19
CA LYS A 486 21.82 2.68 9.46
C LYS A 486 21.67 1.86 8.17
N ASP A 487 22.16 0.63 8.16
CA ASP A 487 21.68 -0.35 7.20
C ASP A 487 20.30 -0.86 7.65
N TYR A 488 19.27 -0.54 6.87
CA TYR A 488 17.89 -0.94 7.17
C TYR A 488 17.72 -2.47 7.33
N LEU A 489 18.61 -3.26 6.77
CA LEU A 489 18.58 -4.73 6.93
C LEU A 489 18.92 -5.17 8.36
N GLU A 490 19.71 -4.38 9.09
CA GLU A 490 20.00 -4.64 10.50
C GLU A 490 18.79 -4.36 11.41
N CYS A 491 17.81 -3.60 10.90
CA CYS A 491 16.57 -3.26 11.59
C CYS A 491 15.44 -4.29 11.36
N LEU A 492 15.70 -5.37 10.61
CA LEU A 492 14.69 -6.41 10.37
C LEU A 492 14.25 -7.08 11.68
N ASN A 493 12.95 -7.28 11.82
CA ASN A 493 12.34 -7.98 12.93
C ASN A 493 12.34 -9.51 12.65
N PRO A 494 13.14 -10.31 13.35
CA PRO A 494 13.21 -11.76 13.14
C PRO A 494 11.87 -12.47 13.48
N ASP A 495 11.05 -11.85 14.34
CA ASP A 495 9.77 -12.40 14.78
C ASP A 495 8.58 -11.80 13.99
N SER A 496 8.86 -11.19 12.83
CA SER A 496 7.83 -10.54 11.98
C SER A 496 6.79 -11.51 11.39
N LEU A 497 7.04 -12.81 11.44
CA LEU A 497 6.14 -13.86 10.98
C LEU A 497 6.20 -15.07 11.92
N SER A 498 5.04 -15.44 12.48
CA SER A 498 4.85 -16.72 13.17
C SER A 498 3.81 -17.54 12.43
N VAL A 499 4.15 -18.80 12.12
CA VAL A 499 3.26 -19.74 11.43
C VAL A 499 2.76 -20.76 12.44
N LEU A 500 1.45 -20.81 12.64
CA LEU A 500 0.78 -21.77 13.53
C LEU A 500 0.08 -22.82 12.69
N THR A 501 0.40 -24.08 12.94
CA THR A 501 -0.22 -25.23 12.27
C THR A 501 -1.13 -25.99 13.23
N GLY A 502 -2.13 -26.70 12.68
CA GLY A 502 -3.08 -27.48 13.49
C GLY A 502 -4.08 -26.65 14.29
N CYS A 503 -4.24 -25.37 13.95
CA CYS A 503 -5.31 -24.54 14.47
C CYS A 503 -6.67 -25.15 14.16
N LYS A 504 -7.66 -24.98 15.04
CA LYS A 504 -9.03 -25.51 14.87
C LYS A 504 -9.99 -24.35 14.60
N VAL A 505 -10.74 -24.45 13.51
CA VAL A 505 -11.67 -23.40 13.09
C VAL A 505 -13.08 -23.95 12.90
N GLU A 506 -14.09 -23.09 13.04
CA GLU A 506 -15.48 -23.48 12.76
C GLU A 506 -15.61 -24.10 11.37
N ARG A 507 -16.44 -25.12 11.23
CA ARG A 507 -16.65 -25.84 9.97
C ARG A 507 -17.04 -24.94 8.80
N MET A 508 -17.76 -23.84 9.07
CA MET A 508 -18.15 -22.88 8.02
C MET A 508 -16.95 -22.28 7.28
N LEU A 509 -15.80 -22.18 7.95
CA LEU A 509 -14.57 -21.61 7.35
C LEU A 509 -13.89 -22.55 6.35
N ALA A 510 -14.28 -23.84 6.30
CA ALA A 510 -13.74 -24.80 5.35
C ALA A 510 -14.04 -24.45 3.88
N GLY A 511 -15.09 -23.67 3.63
CA GLY A 511 -15.45 -23.18 2.30
C GLY A 511 -15.13 -21.70 2.07
N ALA A 512 -14.34 -21.08 2.95
CA ALA A 512 -14.01 -19.68 2.82
C ALA A 512 -12.96 -19.47 1.70
N GLU A 513 -13.23 -18.51 0.83
CA GLU A 513 -12.36 -18.15 -0.28
C GLU A 513 -11.88 -16.69 -0.13
N ALA A 514 -10.69 -16.39 -0.63
CA ALA A 514 -10.19 -15.02 -0.69
C ALA A 514 -11.12 -14.15 -1.59
N PRO A 515 -11.38 -12.89 -1.24
CA PRO A 515 -10.75 -12.08 -0.19
C PRO A 515 -11.50 -12.08 1.16
N ALA A 516 -12.24 -13.14 1.51
CA ALA A 516 -13.05 -13.18 2.74
C ALA A 516 -12.20 -12.91 4.00
N ALA A 517 -12.72 -12.05 4.87
CA ALA A 517 -12.12 -11.72 6.15
C ALA A 517 -13.10 -11.98 7.31
N PHE A 518 -12.54 -12.43 8.43
CA PHE A 518 -13.31 -12.83 9.61
C PHE A 518 -12.69 -12.20 10.87
N GLN A 519 -13.55 -11.87 11.85
CA GLN A 519 -13.05 -11.66 13.19
C GLN A 519 -12.99 -13.02 13.89
N PHE A 520 -11.79 -13.53 14.19
CA PHE A 520 -11.66 -14.62 15.13
C PHE A 520 -11.85 -14.06 16.54
N LEU A 521 -12.94 -14.48 17.17
CA LEU A 521 -13.39 -13.91 18.43
C LEU A 521 -12.28 -13.91 19.48
N ARG A 522 -12.04 -12.76 20.11
CA ARG A 522 -11.00 -12.50 21.11
C ARG A 522 -9.57 -12.45 20.56
N LEU A 523 -9.31 -12.79 19.30
CA LEU A 523 -7.98 -12.96 18.74
C LEU A 523 -7.58 -11.82 17.78
N GLY A 524 -8.46 -11.44 16.86
CA GLY A 524 -8.16 -10.42 15.84
C GLY A 524 -8.99 -10.59 14.59
N TYR A 525 -8.54 -9.93 13.51
CA TYR A 525 -9.13 -10.05 12.19
C TYR A 525 -8.18 -10.82 11.28
N PHE A 526 -8.74 -11.77 10.54
CA PHE A 526 -7.99 -12.71 9.71
C PHE A 526 -8.63 -12.80 8.33
N ALA A 527 -7.79 -12.82 7.31
CA ALA A 527 -8.21 -12.97 5.92
C ALA A 527 -7.74 -14.30 5.35
N VAL A 528 -8.51 -14.87 4.44
CA VAL A 528 -8.10 -16.05 3.69
C VAL A 528 -6.91 -15.67 2.80
N ASP A 529 -5.81 -16.44 2.85
CA ASP A 529 -4.66 -16.21 1.97
C ASP A 529 -5.04 -16.52 0.53
N ASN A 530 -4.88 -15.53 -0.37
CA ASN A 530 -5.30 -15.64 -1.77
C ASN A 530 -4.37 -16.48 -2.66
N LYS A 531 -3.25 -16.94 -2.12
CA LYS A 531 -2.21 -17.67 -2.86
C LYS A 531 -2.02 -19.10 -2.35
N ASP A 532 -2.00 -19.25 -1.01
CA ASP A 532 -1.62 -20.51 -0.38
C ASP A 532 -2.81 -21.28 0.22
N SER A 533 -4.00 -20.63 0.38
CA SER A 533 -5.19 -21.30 0.89
C SER A 533 -5.86 -22.14 -0.21
N ALA A 534 -6.20 -23.38 0.14
CA ALA A 534 -6.92 -24.33 -0.71
C ALA A 534 -7.93 -25.13 0.14
N PRO A 535 -8.93 -25.82 -0.45
CA PRO A 535 -9.91 -26.59 0.30
C PRO A 535 -9.32 -27.64 1.26
N GLU A 536 -8.19 -28.23 0.88
CA GLU A 536 -7.48 -29.21 1.73
C GLU A 536 -6.44 -28.58 2.65
N HIS A 537 -6.15 -27.29 2.50
CA HIS A 537 -5.13 -26.58 3.28
C HIS A 537 -5.58 -25.12 3.49
N LEU A 538 -6.37 -24.90 4.50
CA LEU A 538 -6.85 -23.56 4.83
C LEU A 538 -5.73 -22.73 5.43
N VAL A 539 -5.49 -21.54 4.87
CA VAL A 539 -4.50 -20.58 5.36
C VAL A 539 -5.16 -19.25 5.63
N PHE A 540 -5.00 -18.75 6.85
CA PHE A 540 -5.49 -17.45 7.29
C PHE A 540 -4.35 -16.53 7.69
N ASN A 541 -4.34 -15.33 7.14
CA ASN A 541 -3.40 -14.26 7.49
C ASN A 541 -4.02 -13.33 8.53
N ARG A 542 -3.35 -13.09 9.65
CA ARG A 542 -3.79 -12.04 10.57
C ARG A 542 -3.62 -10.67 9.92
N ALA A 543 -4.74 -10.06 9.56
CA ALA A 543 -4.77 -8.71 9.01
C ALA A 543 -4.38 -7.69 10.09
N VAL A 544 -5.05 -7.74 11.26
CA VAL A 544 -4.79 -6.86 12.39
C VAL A 544 -5.22 -7.51 13.70
N ALA A 545 -4.51 -7.20 14.78
CA ALA A 545 -4.87 -7.65 16.13
C ALA A 545 -6.17 -6.96 16.61
N LEU A 546 -6.88 -7.62 17.53
CA LEU A 546 -8.12 -7.06 18.10
C LEU A 546 -7.84 -5.81 18.93
N LYS A 547 -6.75 -5.80 19.70
CA LYS A 547 -6.38 -4.66 20.55
C LYS A 547 -5.84 -3.53 19.70
N ASP A 548 -6.49 -2.37 19.81
CA ASP A 548 -6.01 -1.14 19.19
C ASP A 548 -4.82 -0.57 19.96
N SER A 549 -3.70 -0.39 19.29
CA SER A 549 -2.50 0.25 19.84
C SER A 549 -2.42 1.74 19.51
N PHE A 550 -3.26 2.22 18.58
CA PHE A 550 -3.32 3.63 18.22
C PHE A 550 -3.92 4.45 19.38
N LYS A 551 -3.18 5.43 19.85
CA LYS A 551 -3.64 6.41 20.83
C LYS A 551 -3.95 7.70 20.07
N LYS A 552 -5.21 8.13 20.09
CA LYS A 552 -5.54 9.50 19.65
C LYS A 552 -4.72 10.48 20.48
N ALA A 553 -3.92 11.30 19.78
CA ALA A 553 -3.16 12.39 20.40
C ALA A 553 -4.10 13.47 20.94
#